data_9d50ae02f5fa810a28044fee8030b304
#
_entry.id   9d50ae02f5fa810a28044fee8030b304
#
_cell.length_a   1.000
_cell.length_b   1.000
_cell.length_c   1.000
_cell.angle_alpha   90.00
_cell.angle_beta   90.00
_cell.angle_gamma   90.00
#
_symmetry.space_group_name_H-M   'P 1'
#
loop_
_entity.id
_entity.type
_entity.pdbx_description
1 polymer ?
#
loop_
_entity_poly.entity_id
_entity_poly.type
_entity_poly.pdbx_seq_one_letter_code
_entity_poly.pdbx_strand_id
1 'polypeptide(L)'
;MNFQSIKKIKYWIQASRIETLPLSISGIIVGSFYAFYNYSFDKIIFVLSIITAISFQILSNFANDYGDGVLGTDNNRIGPKRVIASGKLTLEELKKGIIVNVFISITLSYSLIKYSFKNDYLFIVIFLFLSIFSILAAIKYTMGKSPYGYYGFGDIFVFIFFGLLSVFGSYFLQTNSIDYEVFILGSIIGFLCVGVLNLNNIRDIENDSKMNKKTIPTRIGFRYAKFYHYFLIIASILLIFTFATKFKISNNLIFIIVGILPITFHLFKVNQAKSPTEFKPILKQLAISTFFFSIFMSIFLIYESIFF
;
A
#
# COMPACT_ATOMS: atom_id res chain seq x y z
N MET A 1 -28.94 13.53 15.06
CA MET A 1 -27.90 13.79 14.04
C MET A 1 -28.58 14.29 12.78
N ASN A 2 -28.24 15.50 12.29
CA ASN A 2 -28.98 16.14 11.19
C ASN A 2 -28.64 15.42 9.85
N PHE A 3 -29.62 15.31 8.93
CA PHE A 3 -29.47 14.62 7.63
C PHE A 3 -28.24 15.12 6.82
N GLN A 4 -27.90 16.40 6.94
CA GLN A 4 -26.70 16.99 6.34
C GLN A 4 -25.40 16.45 6.94
N SER A 5 -25.34 16.18 8.27
CA SER A 5 -24.14 15.63 8.91
C SER A 5 -23.89 14.18 8.50
N ILE A 6 -24.95 13.37 8.32
CA ILE A 6 -24.83 11.98 7.83
C ILE A 6 -24.29 11.93 6.39
N LYS A 7 -24.78 12.83 5.51
CA LYS A 7 -24.26 12.95 4.14
C LYS A 7 -22.76 13.30 4.15
N LYS A 8 -22.35 14.19 5.04
CA LYS A 8 -20.96 14.64 5.14
C LYS A 8 -20.02 13.54 5.61
N ILE A 9 -20.43 12.69 6.55
CA ILE A 9 -19.68 11.49 6.97
C ILE A 9 -19.45 10.55 5.78
N LYS A 10 -20.47 10.30 4.95
CA LYS A 10 -20.31 9.47 3.74
C LYS A 10 -19.27 10.03 2.77
N TYR A 11 -19.13 11.34 2.66
CA TYR A 11 -18.13 11.98 1.80
C TYR A 11 -16.70 11.80 2.35
N TRP A 12 -16.51 11.88 3.66
CA TRP A 12 -15.24 11.59 4.31
C TRP A 12 -14.84 10.12 4.17
N ILE A 13 -15.80 9.20 4.32
CA ILE A 13 -15.58 7.76 4.06
C ILE A 13 -15.18 7.53 2.60
N GLN A 14 -15.80 8.22 1.65
CA GLN A 14 -15.42 8.14 0.24
C GLN A 14 -14.00 8.70 -0.01
N ALA A 15 -13.64 9.82 0.63
CA ALA A 15 -12.30 10.39 0.54
C ALA A 15 -11.23 9.46 1.14
N SER A 16 -11.56 8.74 2.22
CA SER A 16 -10.66 7.77 2.87
C SER A 16 -10.37 6.54 2.01
N ARG A 17 -11.16 6.27 0.96
CA ARG A 17 -10.99 5.12 0.04
C ARG A 17 -10.77 3.81 0.78
N ILE A 18 -11.74 3.38 1.57
CA ILE A 18 -11.66 2.16 2.40
C ILE A 18 -11.21 0.94 1.59
N GLU A 19 -11.55 0.90 0.30
CA GLU A 19 -11.15 -0.17 -0.62
C GLU A 19 -9.62 -0.30 -0.83
N THR A 20 -8.83 0.70 -0.43
CA THR A 20 -7.35 0.66 -0.51
C THR A 20 -6.70 0.22 0.80
N LEU A 21 -7.43 0.20 1.91
CA LEU A 21 -6.89 -0.13 3.23
C LEU A 21 -6.36 -1.57 3.34
N PRO A 22 -7.03 -2.60 2.77
CA PRO A 22 -6.49 -3.96 2.79
C PRO A 22 -5.08 -4.05 2.20
N LEU A 23 -4.82 -3.32 1.11
CA LEU A 23 -3.50 -3.28 0.50
C LEU A 23 -2.45 -2.63 1.42
N SER A 24 -2.81 -1.53 2.09
CA SER A 24 -1.87 -0.79 2.95
C SER A 24 -1.45 -1.54 4.21
N ILE A 25 -2.28 -2.48 4.69
CA ILE A 25 -1.95 -3.29 5.87
C ILE A 25 -1.31 -4.64 5.54
N SER A 26 -1.26 -5.02 4.25
CA SER A 26 -0.72 -6.32 3.81
C SER A 26 0.72 -6.54 4.25
N GLY A 27 1.59 -5.52 4.11
CA GLY A 27 2.98 -5.61 4.54
C GLY A 27 3.12 -5.68 6.07
N ILE A 28 2.30 -4.92 6.81
CA ILE A 28 2.27 -4.97 8.28
C ILE A 28 1.92 -6.38 8.77
N ILE A 29 0.93 -7.02 8.15
CA ILE A 29 0.52 -8.38 8.48
C ILE A 29 1.68 -9.34 8.25
N VAL A 30 2.28 -9.35 7.06
CA VAL A 30 3.39 -10.27 6.74
C VAL A 30 4.58 -10.08 7.66
N GLY A 31 5.03 -8.83 7.90
CA GLY A 31 6.18 -8.56 8.76
C GLY A 31 5.94 -8.92 10.23
N SER A 32 4.74 -8.62 10.76
CA SER A 32 4.39 -8.97 12.14
C SER A 32 4.27 -10.49 12.34
N PHE A 33 3.72 -11.23 11.37
CA PHE A 33 3.62 -12.68 11.50
C PHE A 33 4.92 -13.40 11.17
N TYR A 34 5.84 -12.77 10.43
CA TYR A 34 7.20 -13.26 10.34
C TYR A 34 7.96 -13.07 11.68
N ALA A 35 7.67 -12.00 12.42
CA ALA A 35 8.15 -11.86 13.79
C ALA A 35 7.55 -12.93 14.73
N PHE A 36 6.28 -13.28 14.55
CA PHE A 36 5.64 -14.41 15.27
C PHE A 36 6.37 -15.72 14.99
N TYR A 37 6.70 -16.02 13.74
CA TYR A 37 7.50 -17.18 13.36
C TYR A 37 8.86 -17.22 14.07
N ASN A 38 9.48 -16.05 14.30
CA ASN A 38 10.73 -15.91 15.06
C ASN A 38 10.49 -15.75 16.58
N TYR A 39 9.34 -16.23 17.11
CA TYR A 39 8.96 -16.22 18.53
C TYR A 39 8.90 -14.83 19.18
N SER A 40 8.67 -13.77 18.38
CA SER A 40 8.55 -12.40 18.89
C SER A 40 7.27 -11.76 18.35
N PHE A 41 6.24 -11.68 19.18
CA PHE A 41 4.97 -11.07 18.80
C PHE A 41 4.26 -10.40 19.98
N ASP A 42 4.08 -9.10 19.87
CA ASP A 42 3.28 -8.29 20.79
C ASP A 42 2.01 -7.80 20.08
N LYS A 43 0.84 -8.15 20.63
CA LYS A 43 -0.47 -7.77 20.07
C LYS A 43 -0.70 -6.26 20.02
N ILE A 44 -0.16 -5.52 20.99
CA ILE A 44 -0.30 -4.05 21.05
C ILE A 44 0.50 -3.41 19.95
N ILE A 45 1.75 -3.85 19.73
CA ILE A 45 2.58 -3.39 18.61
C ILE A 45 1.88 -3.68 17.27
N PHE A 46 1.32 -4.89 17.11
CA PHE A 46 0.59 -5.25 15.90
C PHE A 46 -0.61 -4.34 15.64
N VAL A 47 -1.48 -4.14 16.64
CA VAL A 47 -2.67 -3.29 16.50
C VAL A 47 -2.29 -1.84 16.24
N LEU A 48 -1.31 -1.29 16.97
CA LEU A 48 -0.82 0.07 16.76
C LEU A 48 -0.20 0.24 15.36
N SER A 49 0.53 -0.77 14.86
CA SER A 49 1.08 -0.75 13.48
C SER A 49 -0.01 -0.71 12.42
N ILE A 50 -1.07 -1.53 12.57
CA ILE A 50 -2.23 -1.54 11.67
C ILE A 50 -2.93 -0.17 11.66
N ILE A 51 -3.23 0.40 12.84
CA ILE A 51 -3.94 1.68 12.92
C ILE A 51 -3.08 2.82 12.37
N THR A 52 -1.76 2.79 12.62
CA THR A 52 -0.81 3.77 12.07
C THR A 52 -0.76 3.68 10.54
N ALA A 53 -0.66 2.47 9.97
CA ALA A 53 -0.67 2.27 8.52
C ALA A 53 -1.98 2.74 7.87
N ILE A 54 -3.13 2.48 8.51
CA ILE A 54 -4.43 2.98 8.07
C ILE A 54 -4.46 4.51 8.07
N SER A 55 -3.94 5.15 9.13
CA SER A 55 -3.87 6.62 9.21
C SER A 55 -3.01 7.21 8.10
N PHE A 56 -1.84 6.63 7.82
CA PHE A 56 -0.96 7.06 6.71
C PHE A 56 -1.64 6.87 5.34
N GLN A 57 -2.37 5.78 5.14
CA GLN A 57 -3.10 5.54 3.91
C GLN A 57 -4.23 6.56 3.69
N ILE A 58 -4.99 6.89 4.75
CA ILE A 58 -6.04 7.91 4.69
C ILE A 58 -5.42 9.28 4.38
N LEU A 59 -4.29 9.62 5.02
CA LEU A 59 -3.55 10.85 4.73
C LEU A 59 -3.15 10.93 3.26
N SER A 60 -2.57 9.85 2.72
CA SER A 60 -2.20 9.78 1.30
C SER A 60 -3.40 9.97 0.39
N ASN A 61 -4.54 9.34 0.71
CA ASN A 61 -5.76 9.47 -0.06
C ASN A 61 -6.32 10.90 -0.04
N PHE A 62 -6.31 11.57 1.12
CA PHE A 62 -6.74 12.96 1.25
C PHE A 62 -5.80 13.92 0.50
N ALA A 63 -4.49 13.71 0.64
CA ALA A 63 -3.49 14.50 -0.08
C ALA A 63 -3.61 14.34 -1.60
N ASN A 64 -3.88 13.12 -2.07
CA ASN A 64 -4.09 12.84 -3.49
C ASN A 64 -5.37 13.54 -4.02
N ASP A 65 -6.48 13.46 -3.29
CA ASP A 65 -7.72 14.12 -3.71
C ASP A 65 -7.58 15.65 -3.69
N TYR A 66 -6.82 16.20 -2.73
CA TYR A 66 -6.53 17.63 -2.67
C TYR A 66 -5.62 18.07 -3.82
N GLY A 67 -4.47 17.40 -4.01
CA GLY A 67 -3.49 17.77 -5.04
C GLY A 67 -4.06 17.64 -6.45
N ASP A 68 -4.69 16.52 -6.76
CA ASP A 68 -5.34 16.28 -8.05
C ASP A 68 -6.52 17.25 -8.27
N GLY A 69 -7.24 17.61 -7.20
CA GLY A 69 -8.32 18.61 -7.24
C GLY A 69 -7.83 20.03 -7.56
N VAL A 70 -6.70 20.45 -6.98
CA VAL A 70 -6.07 21.75 -7.28
C VAL A 70 -5.56 21.80 -8.72
N LEU A 71 -5.00 20.70 -9.23
CA LEU A 71 -4.46 20.61 -10.59
C LEU A 71 -5.53 20.31 -11.65
N GLY A 72 -6.77 19.97 -11.24
CA GLY A 72 -7.87 19.64 -12.15
C GLY A 72 -7.72 18.30 -12.88
N THR A 73 -6.80 17.44 -12.46
CA THR A 73 -6.51 16.15 -13.11
C THR A 73 -7.64 15.14 -13.00
N ASP A 74 -8.54 15.30 -12.03
CA ASP A 74 -9.65 14.38 -11.78
C ASP A 74 -10.95 14.72 -12.55
N ASN A 75 -10.99 15.81 -13.32
CA ASN A 75 -12.23 16.28 -13.97
C ASN A 75 -12.75 15.30 -15.04
N ASN A 76 -11.86 14.64 -15.79
CA ASN A 76 -12.20 13.70 -16.88
C ASN A 76 -11.71 12.26 -16.61
N ARG A 77 -11.56 11.89 -15.36
CA ARG A 77 -11.03 10.59 -14.96
C ARG A 77 -12.02 9.44 -15.22
N ILE A 78 -11.51 8.31 -15.73
CA ILE A 78 -12.27 7.06 -15.93
C ILE A 78 -12.58 6.35 -14.59
N GLY A 79 -11.77 6.59 -13.56
CA GLY A 79 -11.92 6.01 -12.22
C GLY A 79 -13.12 6.53 -11.43
N PRO A 80 -13.29 6.11 -10.16
CA PRO A 80 -14.33 6.64 -9.28
C PRO A 80 -14.20 8.16 -9.13
N LYS A 81 -15.35 8.89 -9.21
CA LYS A 81 -15.34 10.35 -9.03
C LYS A 81 -14.80 10.73 -7.65
N ARG A 82 -13.82 11.61 -7.63
CA ARG A 82 -13.21 12.15 -6.42
C ARG A 82 -14.15 13.13 -5.71
N VAL A 83 -13.95 13.27 -4.40
CA VAL A 83 -14.85 14.12 -3.58
C VAL A 83 -14.76 15.60 -3.96
N ILE A 84 -13.57 16.10 -4.34
CA ILE A 84 -13.39 17.48 -4.81
C ILE A 84 -14.01 17.66 -6.20
N ALA A 85 -13.65 16.82 -7.18
CA ALA A 85 -14.17 16.91 -8.54
C ALA A 85 -15.69 16.72 -8.63
N SER A 86 -16.31 16.10 -7.62
CA SER A 86 -17.77 15.95 -7.53
C SER A 86 -18.46 17.02 -6.68
N GLY A 87 -17.73 18.02 -6.15
CA GLY A 87 -18.27 19.09 -5.31
C GLY A 87 -18.80 18.64 -3.94
N LYS A 88 -18.45 17.43 -3.48
CA LYS A 88 -18.93 16.85 -2.21
C LYS A 88 -18.20 17.42 -1.00
N LEU A 89 -16.92 17.70 -1.14
CA LEU A 89 -16.09 18.41 -0.15
C LEU A 89 -15.40 19.58 -0.84
N THR A 90 -15.17 20.65 -0.09
CA THR A 90 -14.36 21.78 -0.56
C THR A 90 -12.87 21.52 -0.32
N LEU A 91 -11.99 22.26 -1.05
CA LEU A 91 -10.56 22.22 -0.82
C LEU A 91 -10.19 22.60 0.62
N GLU A 92 -10.87 23.59 1.21
CA GLU A 92 -10.64 23.99 2.61
C GLU A 92 -10.99 22.87 3.60
N GLU A 93 -12.12 22.20 3.40
CA GLU A 93 -12.52 21.07 4.25
C GLU A 93 -11.50 19.96 4.17
N LEU A 94 -11.09 19.59 2.96
CA LEU A 94 -10.12 18.50 2.78
C LEU A 94 -8.75 18.87 3.36
N LYS A 95 -8.31 20.15 3.23
CA LYS A 95 -7.10 20.67 3.86
C LYS A 95 -7.15 20.55 5.39
N LYS A 96 -8.28 20.88 6.01
CA LYS A 96 -8.49 20.68 7.46
C LYS A 96 -8.41 19.19 7.82
N GLY A 97 -9.02 18.31 7.02
CA GLY A 97 -8.93 16.87 7.20
C GLY A 97 -7.50 16.34 7.12
N ILE A 98 -6.68 16.84 6.18
CA ILE A 98 -5.25 16.51 6.07
C ILE A 98 -4.52 16.92 7.35
N ILE A 99 -4.71 18.16 7.83
CA ILE A 99 -4.06 18.65 9.05
C ILE A 99 -4.42 17.77 10.26
N VAL A 100 -5.71 17.50 10.46
CA VAL A 100 -6.16 16.63 11.56
C VAL A 100 -5.55 15.23 11.46
N ASN A 101 -5.54 14.66 10.23
CA ASN A 101 -4.98 13.33 10.03
C ASN A 101 -3.45 13.30 10.24
N VAL A 102 -2.71 14.36 9.91
CA VAL A 102 -1.28 14.50 10.24
C VAL A 102 -1.06 14.41 11.75
N PHE A 103 -1.85 15.14 12.55
CA PHE A 103 -1.76 15.05 14.01
C PHE A 103 -2.05 13.65 14.53
N ILE A 104 -3.10 13.00 14.00
CA ILE A 104 -3.43 11.60 14.35
C ILE A 104 -2.26 10.68 13.99
N SER A 105 -1.71 10.81 12.79
CA SER A 105 -0.58 10.00 12.30
C SER A 105 0.67 10.15 13.16
N ILE A 106 1.02 11.39 13.56
CA ILE A 106 2.15 11.66 14.46
C ILE A 106 1.91 11.04 15.83
N THR A 107 0.72 11.21 16.40
CA THR A 107 0.38 10.66 17.73
C THR A 107 0.43 9.14 17.73
N LEU A 108 -0.15 8.49 16.73
CA LEU A 108 -0.14 7.03 16.59
C LEU A 108 1.28 6.50 16.40
N SER A 109 2.08 7.13 15.52
CA SER A 109 3.48 6.75 15.31
C SER A 109 4.30 6.90 16.58
N TYR A 110 4.16 8.01 17.31
CA TYR A 110 4.86 8.23 18.55
C TYR A 110 4.49 7.17 19.60
N SER A 111 3.20 6.88 19.75
CA SER A 111 2.70 5.87 20.70
C SER A 111 3.25 4.48 20.38
N LEU A 112 3.21 4.08 19.09
CA LEU A 112 3.77 2.82 18.59
C LEU A 112 5.27 2.72 18.88
N ILE A 113 6.04 3.72 18.47
CA ILE A 113 7.50 3.75 18.58
C ILE A 113 7.93 3.74 20.05
N LYS A 114 7.29 4.58 20.89
CA LYS A 114 7.61 4.65 22.32
C LYS A 114 7.27 3.36 23.04
N TYR A 115 6.18 2.69 22.68
CA TYR A 115 5.80 1.40 23.24
C TYR A 115 6.78 0.29 22.82
N SER A 116 7.17 0.25 21.55
CA SER A 116 8.07 -0.78 21.00
C SER A 116 9.50 -0.67 21.57
N PHE A 117 10.10 0.53 21.54
CA PHE A 117 11.51 0.72 21.90
C PHE A 117 11.74 1.15 23.35
N LYS A 118 10.70 1.48 24.10
CA LYS A 118 10.78 1.87 25.54
C LYS A 118 11.82 2.97 25.81
N ASN A 119 13.05 2.59 26.13
CA ASN A 119 14.15 3.49 26.52
C ASN A 119 15.30 3.50 25.49
N ASP A 120 15.15 2.82 24.35
CA ASP A 120 16.13 2.88 23.26
C ASP A 120 15.93 4.15 22.43
N TYR A 121 16.57 5.24 22.88
CA TYR A 121 16.44 6.55 22.27
C TYR A 121 16.92 6.58 20.82
N LEU A 122 17.91 5.75 20.44
CA LEU A 122 18.44 5.72 19.08
C LEU A 122 17.36 5.26 18.10
N PHE A 123 16.72 4.13 18.37
CA PHE A 123 15.65 3.62 17.51
C PHE A 123 14.39 4.49 17.57
N ILE A 124 14.08 5.10 18.71
CA ILE A 124 13.00 6.09 18.80
C ILE A 124 13.23 7.22 17.80
N VAL A 125 14.41 7.82 17.79
CA VAL A 125 14.74 8.96 16.88
C VAL A 125 14.70 8.51 15.42
N ILE A 126 15.29 7.35 15.08
CA ILE A 126 15.30 6.82 13.71
C ILE A 126 13.86 6.59 13.21
N PHE A 127 13.03 5.92 13.98
CA PHE A 127 11.66 5.60 13.57
C PHE A 127 10.74 6.83 13.55
N LEU A 128 10.95 7.82 14.42
CA LEU A 128 10.26 9.11 14.33
C LEU A 128 10.64 9.83 13.04
N PHE A 129 11.92 9.85 12.67
CA PHE A 129 12.36 10.43 11.40
C PHE A 129 11.71 9.72 10.21
N LEU A 130 11.70 8.38 10.21
CA LEU A 130 11.03 7.58 9.16
C LEU A 130 9.53 7.87 9.09
N SER A 131 8.87 8.04 10.23
CA SER A 131 7.44 8.38 10.29
C SER A 131 7.16 9.77 9.71
N ILE A 132 7.95 10.78 10.08
CA ILE A 132 7.84 12.15 9.53
C ILE A 132 8.11 12.12 8.03
N PHE A 133 9.13 11.39 7.59
CA PHE A 133 9.45 11.24 6.17
C PHE A 133 8.30 10.57 5.40
N SER A 134 7.66 9.54 5.98
CA SER A 134 6.49 8.87 5.39
C SER A 134 5.29 9.83 5.24
N ILE A 135 5.02 10.67 6.26
CA ILE A 135 3.98 11.70 6.21
C ILE A 135 4.27 12.71 5.11
N LEU A 136 5.50 13.22 5.04
CA LEU A 136 5.92 14.15 4.01
C LEU A 136 5.85 13.53 2.61
N ALA A 137 6.27 12.28 2.45
CA ALA A 137 6.17 11.56 1.20
C ALA A 137 4.71 11.40 0.76
N ALA A 138 3.80 11.02 1.66
CA ALA A 138 2.37 10.90 1.36
C ALA A 138 1.77 12.23 0.86
N ILE A 139 2.14 13.35 1.49
CA ILE A 139 1.68 14.70 1.11
C ILE A 139 2.30 15.12 -0.24
N LYS A 140 3.62 14.99 -0.39
CA LYS A 140 4.36 15.46 -1.56
C LYS A 140 4.14 14.61 -2.81
N TYR A 141 3.47 13.47 -2.70
CA TYR A 141 3.14 12.62 -3.83
C TYR A 141 2.34 13.38 -4.90
N THR A 142 1.32 14.17 -4.49
CA THR A 142 0.46 14.95 -5.39
C THR A 142 0.38 16.44 -5.04
N MET A 143 0.79 16.83 -3.82
CA MET A 143 0.69 18.22 -3.37
C MET A 143 2.00 19.00 -3.56
N GLY A 144 1.86 20.30 -3.87
CA GLY A 144 2.98 21.23 -4.01
C GLY A 144 3.28 21.58 -5.47
N LYS A 145 4.36 22.38 -5.67
CA LYS A 145 4.75 22.87 -7.01
C LYS A 145 5.32 21.79 -7.92
N SER A 146 5.92 20.72 -7.35
CA SER A 146 6.58 19.63 -8.06
C SER A 146 6.27 18.30 -7.38
N PRO A 147 5.03 17.77 -7.49
CA PRO A 147 4.65 16.54 -6.86
C PRO A 147 5.35 15.35 -7.54
N TYR A 148 6.10 14.56 -6.77
CA TYR A 148 6.97 13.52 -7.34
C TYR A 148 6.18 12.38 -8.03
N GLY A 149 4.92 12.16 -7.68
CA GLY A 149 4.04 11.22 -8.37
C GLY A 149 3.78 11.58 -9.84
N TYR A 150 3.95 12.86 -10.20
CA TYR A 150 3.83 13.35 -11.58
C TYR A 150 5.11 13.18 -12.41
N TYR A 151 6.23 12.83 -11.77
CA TYR A 151 7.52 12.63 -12.43
C TYR A 151 7.91 11.15 -12.59
N GLY A 152 7.02 10.22 -12.28
CA GLY A 152 7.23 8.78 -12.45
C GLY A 152 7.96 8.09 -11.30
N PHE A 153 8.16 8.76 -10.17
CA PHE A 153 8.77 8.16 -8.99
C PHE A 153 7.77 7.32 -8.15
N GLY A 154 6.49 7.32 -8.52
CA GLY A 154 5.45 6.61 -7.76
C GLY A 154 5.78 5.15 -7.48
N ASP A 155 6.28 4.42 -8.49
CA ASP A 155 6.58 2.99 -8.38
C ASP A 155 7.67 2.72 -7.33
N ILE A 156 8.74 3.54 -7.30
CA ILE A 156 9.83 3.42 -6.33
C ILE A 156 9.31 3.68 -4.92
N PHE A 157 8.52 4.74 -4.73
CA PHE A 157 7.97 5.08 -3.42
C PHE A 157 6.98 4.04 -2.93
N VAL A 158 6.12 3.51 -3.80
CA VAL A 158 5.19 2.43 -3.44
C VAL A 158 5.97 1.16 -3.06
N PHE A 159 7.00 0.78 -3.83
CA PHE A 159 7.84 -0.36 -3.49
C PHE A 159 8.50 -0.22 -2.11
N ILE A 160 9.05 0.96 -1.83
CA ILE A 160 9.73 1.22 -0.55
C ILE A 160 8.72 1.25 0.60
N PHE A 161 7.65 2.06 0.51
CA PHE A 161 6.77 2.30 1.65
C PHE A 161 5.78 1.15 1.90
N PHE A 162 5.16 0.59 0.86
CA PHE A 162 4.19 -0.50 1.02
C PHE A 162 4.84 -1.88 1.05
N GLY A 163 6.04 -2.02 0.48
CA GLY A 163 6.82 -3.24 0.50
C GLY A 163 7.85 -3.23 1.64
N LEU A 164 9.02 -2.68 1.36
CA LEU A 164 10.17 -2.81 2.24
C LEU A 164 9.92 -2.22 3.63
N LEU A 165 9.49 -0.96 3.72
CA LEU A 165 9.33 -0.27 5.01
C LEU A 165 8.18 -0.84 5.83
N SER A 166 7.07 -1.24 5.19
CA SER A 166 5.94 -1.82 5.92
C SER A 166 6.26 -3.19 6.49
N VAL A 167 6.93 -4.07 5.73
CA VAL A 167 7.29 -5.42 6.18
C VAL A 167 8.47 -5.37 7.15
N PHE A 168 9.58 -4.73 6.78
CA PHE A 168 10.74 -4.58 7.65
C PHE A 168 10.40 -3.79 8.91
N GLY A 169 9.68 -2.67 8.78
CA GLY A 169 9.33 -1.81 9.91
C GLY A 169 8.46 -2.55 10.93
N SER A 170 7.43 -3.27 10.49
CA SER A 170 6.58 -4.04 11.41
C SER A 170 7.31 -5.22 12.05
N TYR A 171 8.20 -5.90 11.33
CA TYR A 171 9.07 -6.92 11.88
C TYR A 171 10.01 -6.34 12.94
N PHE A 172 10.73 -5.27 12.60
CA PHE A 172 11.72 -4.64 13.48
C PHE A 172 11.08 -4.07 14.77
N LEU A 173 9.89 -3.48 14.67
CA LEU A 173 9.12 -3.02 15.83
C LEU A 173 8.76 -4.15 16.80
N GLN A 174 8.60 -5.37 16.32
CA GLN A 174 8.32 -6.56 17.12
C GLN A 174 9.58 -7.18 17.75
N THR A 175 10.67 -7.23 16.98
CA THR A 175 11.84 -8.08 17.31
C THR A 175 13.06 -7.30 17.76
N ASN A 176 13.13 -6.01 17.42
CA ASN A 176 14.33 -5.18 17.57
C ASN A 176 15.58 -5.80 16.89
N SER A 177 15.37 -6.56 15.81
CA SER A 177 16.43 -7.27 15.09
C SER A 177 16.25 -7.18 13.58
N ILE A 178 17.32 -7.48 12.84
CA ILE A 178 17.31 -7.50 11.37
C ILE A 178 17.42 -8.94 10.91
N ASP A 179 16.54 -9.33 9.98
CA ASP A 179 16.57 -10.60 9.30
C ASP A 179 16.51 -10.35 7.78
N TYR A 180 17.37 -11.01 7.00
CA TYR A 180 17.44 -10.79 5.56
C TYR A 180 16.20 -11.25 4.80
N GLU A 181 15.52 -12.26 5.28
CA GLU A 181 14.28 -12.76 4.68
C GLU A 181 13.15 -11.72 4.68
N VAL A 182 13.21 -10.79 5.61
CA VAL A 182 12.26 -9.66 5.67
C VAL A 182 12.32 -8.80 4.41
N PHE A 183 13.52 -8.66 3.81
CA PHE A 183 13.67 -7.92 2.55
C PHE A 183 13.09 -8.69 1.36
N ILE A 184 13.14 -10.02 1.37
CA ILE A 184 12.47 -10.87 0.36
C ILE A 184 10.96 -10.69 0.49
N LEU A 185 10.41 -10.85 1.70
CA LEU A 185 8.99 -10.66 1.97
C LEU A 185 8.53 -9.23 1.63
N GLY A 186 9.33 -8.22 1.98
CA GLY A 186 9.08 -6.82 1.63
C GLY A 186 9.07 -6.60 0.11
N SER A 187 9.97 -7.25 -0.62
CA SER A 187 10.03 -7.16 -2.08
C SER A 187 8.81 -7.82 -2.74
N ILE A 188 8.35 -8.97 -2.22
CA ILE A 188 7.12 -9.63 -2.68
C ILE A 188 5.93 -8.68 -2.60
N ILE A 189 5.68 -8.13 -1.41
CA ILE A 189 4.57 -7.19 -1.19
C ILE A 189 4.77 -5.91 -2.01
N GLY A 190 6.00 -5.40 -2.09
CA GLY A 190 6.37 -4.23 -2.86
C GLY A 190 6.02 -4.37 -4.34
N PHE A 191 6.42 -5.46 -4.99
CA PHE A 191 6.09 -5.72 -6.39
C PHE A 191 4.60 -5.85 -6.63
N LEU A 192 3.85 -6.51 -5.74
CA LEU A 192 2.39 -6.61 -5.85
C LEU A 192 1.72 -5.24 -5.72
N CYS A 193 2.17 -4.39 -4.78
CA CYS A 193 1.66 -3.04 -4.60
C CYS A 193 1.98 -2.13 -5.81
N VAL A 194 3.20 -2.22 -6.35
CA VAL A 194 3.57 -1.53 -7.60
C VAL A 194 2.72 -2.04 -8.76
N GLY A 195 2.42 -3.34 -8.81
CA GLY A 195 1.49 -3.92 -9.77
C GLY A 195 0.11 -3.25 -9.72
N VAL A 196 -0.44 -3.02 -8.51
CA VAL A 196 -1.71 -2.29 -8.34
C VAL A 196 -1.60 -0.85 -8.82
N LEU A 197 -0.50 -0.14 -8.50
CA LEU A 197 -0.26 1.21 -9.00
C LEU A 197 -0.14 1.24 -10.52
N ASN A 198 0.59 0.30 -11.11
CA ASN A 198 0.74 0.21 -12.57
C ASN A 198 -0.62 0.02 -13.26
N LEU A 199 -1.51 -0.84 -12.75
CA LEU A 199 -2.87 -0.99 -13.30
C LEU A 199 -3.71 0.27 -13.17
N ASN A 200 -3.54 1.02 -12.06
CA ASN A 200 -4.18 2.32 -11.90
C ASN A 200 -3.72 3.32 -12.97
N ASN A 201 -2.41 3.35 -13.22
CA ASN A 201 -1.81 4.24 -14.22
C ASN A 201 -2.12 3.80 -15.66
N ILE A 202 -2.24 2.48 -15.94
CA ILE A 202 -2.71 1.97 -17.24
C ILE A 202 -4.15 2.42 -17.49
N ARG A 203 -5.03 2.27 -16.50
CA ARG A 203 -6.44 2.70 -16.62
C ARG A 203 -6.56 4.19 -16.95
N ASP A 204 -5.73 5.00 -16.32
CA ASP A 204 -5.80 6.45 -16.41
C ASP A 204 -4.83 7.04 -17.48
N ILE A 205 -4.18 6.21 -18.32
CA ILE A 205 -3.08 6.58 -19.22
C ILE A 205 -3.40 7.76 -20.15
N GLU A 206 -4.61 7.81 -20.71
CA GLU A 206 -5.04 8.88 -21.61
C GLU A 206 -5.22 10.21 -20.86
N ASN A 207 -5.82 10.16 -19.67
CA ASN A 207 -6.02 11.32 -18.83
C ASN A 207 -4.68 11.84 -18.27
N ASP A 208 -3.83 10.92 -17.77
CA ASP A 208 -2.51 11.26 -17.25
C ASP A 208 -1.62 11.89 -18.34
N SER A 209 -1.69 11.41 -19.58
CA SER A 209 -0.97 12.00 -20.73
C SER A 209 -1.43 13.42 -21.02
N LYS A 210 -2.76 13.68 -21.04
CA LYS A 210 -3.32 15.02 -21.27
C LYS A 210 -2.92 16.02 -20.17
N MET A 211 -2.72 15.53 -18.94
CA MET A 211 -2.33 16.33 -17.79
C MET A 211 -0.81 16.38 -17.56
N ASN A 212 0.00 15.96 -18.53
CA ASN A 212 1.46 15.90 -18.46
C ASN A 212 2.01 15.11 -17.25
N LYS A 213 1.25 14.15 -16.75
CA LYS A 213 1.67 13.26 -15.67
C LYS A 213 2.51 12.13 -16.23
N LYS A 214 3.80 12.12 -15.92
CA LYS A 214 4.82 11.23 -16.51
C LYS A 214 4.91 9.91 -15.72
N THR A 215 3.84 9.13 -15.65
CA THR A 215 3.85 7.78 -15.07
C THR A 215 4.60 6.80 -15.97
N ILE A 216 4.99 5.61 -15.46
CA ILE A 216 5.62 4.59 -16.30
C ILE A 216 4.74 4.25 -17.50
N PRO A 217 3.42 3.94 -17.37
CA PRO A 217 2.56 3.69 -18.52
C PRO A 217 2.50 4.83 -19.53
N THR A 218 2.49 6.10 -19.11
CA THR A 218 2.47 7.21 -20.08
C THR A 218 3.77 7.35 -20.87
N ARG A 219 4.91 6.89 -20.31
CA ARG A 219 6.21 6.93 -20.96
C ARG A 219 6.41 5.79 -21.96
N ILE A 220 5.98 4.57 -21.60
CA ILE A 220 6.25 3.36 -22.40
C ILE A 220 5.06 2.91 -23.22
N GLY A 221 3.87 3.49 -23.01
CA GLY A 221 2.64 3.16 -23.72
C GLY A 221 1.94 1.91 -23.18
N PHE A 222 0.67 1.75 -23.56
CA PHE A 222 -0.25 0.73 -23.07
C PHE A 222 0.31 -0.70 -23.16
N ARG A 223 0.86 -1.06 -24.34
CA ARG A 223 1.37 -2.41 -24.61
C ARG A 223 2.55 -2.77 -23.69
N TYR A 224 3.54 -1.90 -23.60
CA TYR A 224 4.72 -2.15 -22.75
C TYR A 224 4.42 -2.03 -21.26
N ALA A 225 3.42 -1.23 -20.88
CA ALA A 225 2.95 -1.19 -19.49
C ALA A 225 2.33 -2.52 -19.03
N LYS A 226 1.69 -3.29 -19.96
CA LYS A 226 1.27 -4.68 -19.68
C LYS A 226 2.46 -5.62 -19.49
N PHE A 227 3.52 -5.52 -20.29
CA PHE A 227 4.74 -6.32 -20.12
C PHE A 227 5.44 -5.98 -18.79
N TYR A 228 5.52 -4.70 -18.44
CA TYR A 228 6.03 -4.26 -17.15
C TYR A 228 5.19 -4.85 -16.00
N HIS A 229 3.88 -4.90 -16.15
CA HIS A 229 3.00 -5.54 -15.18
C HIS A 229 3.32 -7.04 -15.00
N TYR A 230 3.49 -7.78 -16.09
CA TYR A 230 3.91 -9.19 -16.02
C TYR A 230 5.22 -9.35 -15.28
N PHE A 231 6.20 -8.50 -15.59
CA PHE A 231 7.49 -8.51 -14.87
C PHE A 231 7.31 -8.37 -13.36
N LEU A 232 6.52 -7.41 -12.89
CA LEU A 232 6.27 -7.18 -11.47
C LEU A 232 5.65 -8.40 -10.78
N ILE A 233 4.63 -8.99 -11.40
CA ILE A 233 3.93 -10.14 -10.81
C ILE A 233 4.78 -11.40 -10.85
N ILE A 234 5.47 -11.67 -11.96
CA ILE A 234 6.37 -12.82 -12.08
C ILE A 234 7.53 -12.69 -11.09
N ALA A 235 8.14 -11.52 -10.96
CA ALA A 235 9.19 -11.27 -9.98
C ALA A 235 8.71 -11.56 -8.54
N SER A 236 7.49 -11.11 -8.19
CA SER A 236 6.88 -11.44 -6.90
C SER A 236 6.72 -12.95 -6.71
N ILE A 237 6.19 -13.68 -7.71
CA ILE A 237 5.99 -15.13 -7.65
C ILE A 237 7.34 -15.86 -7.51
N LEU A 238 8.37 -15.45 -8.24
CA LEU A 238 9.71 -16.04 -8.12
C LEU A 238 10.29 -15.84 -6.72
N LEU A 239 10.13 -14.65 -6.13
CA LEU A 239 10.56 -14.40 -4.76
C LEU A 239 9.77 -15.22 -3.73
N ILE A 240 8.48 -15.46 -3.96
CA ILE A 240 7.69 -16.34 -3.10
C ILE A 240 8.26 -17.78 -3.13
N PHE A 241 8.60 -18.30 -4.31
CA PHE A 241 9.25 -19.61 -4.41
C PHE A 241 10.63 -19.60 -3.74
N THR A 242 11.45 -18.56 -3.95
CA THR A 242 12.74 -18.41 -3.27
C THR A 242 12.57 -18.44 -1.75
N PHE A 243 11.60 -17.72 -1.20
CA PHE A 243 11.30 -17.74 0.23
C PHE A 243 10.86 -19.14 0.69
N ALA A 244 9.99 -19.80 -0.09
CA ALA A 244 9.47 -21.13 0.24
C ALA A 244 10.57 -22.21 0.28
N THR A 245 11.66 -22.09 -0.51
CA THR A 245 12.77 -23.06 -0.48
C THR A 245 13.55 -23.09 0.85
N LYS A 246 13.39 -22.07 1.68
CA LYS A 246 13.97 -22.04 3.04
C LYS A 246 13.33 -23.10 3.95
N PHE A 247 12.10 -23.45 3.71
CA PHE A 247 11.37 -24.43 4.48
C PHE A 247 11.52 -25.82 3.84
N LYS A 248 11.73 -26.85 4.66
CA LYS A 248 11.69 -28.25 4.17
C LYS A 248 10.31 -28.50 3.57
N ILE A 249 10.19 -29.55 2.72
CA ILE A 249 8.88 -29.92 2.14
C ILE A 249 7.90 -30.15 3.30
N SER A 250 7.06 -29.17 3.52
CA SER A 250 6.04 -29.14 4.57
C SER A 250 4.67 -29.14 3.94
N ASN A 251 3.70 -29.85 4.52
CA ASN A 251 2.32 -29.82 4.10
C ASN A 251 1.73 -28.38 4.21
N ASN A 252 2.32 -27.52 5.04
CA ASN A 252 1.87 -26.15 5.23
C ASN A 252 2.13 -25.25 4.00
N LEU A 253 3.03 -25.67 3.07
CA LEU A 253 3.22 -24.96 1.79
C LEU A 253 1.92 -24.81 0.99
N ILE A 254 0.90 -25.63 1.28
CA ILE A 254 -0.42 -25.48 0.68
C ILE A 254 -1.01 -24.08 0.89
N PHE A 255 -0.76 -23.44 2.03
CA PHE A 255 -1.23 -22.07 2.29
C PHE A 255 -0.59 -21.05 1.34
N ILE A 256 0.71 -21.19 1.06
CA ILE A 256 1.40 -20.35 0.06
C ILE A 256 0.80 -20.57 -1.33
N ILE A 257 0.60 -21.83 -1.72
CA ILE A 257 0.01 -22.18 -3.02
C ILE A 257 -1.38 -21.57 -3.16
N VAL A 258 -2.25 -21.72 -2.16
CA VAL A 258 -3.61 -21.13 -2.16
C VAL A 258 -3.53 -19.60 -2.24
N GLY A 259 -2.58 -18.99 -1.53
CA GLY A 259 -2.38 -17.53 -1.57
C GLY A 259 -1.95 -17.00 -2.95
N ILE A 260 -1.19 -17.79 -3.72
CA ILE A 260 -0.70 -17.41 -5.07
C ILE A 260 -1.80 -17.55 -6.13
N LEU A 261 -2.73 -18.49 -6.01
CA LEU A 261 -3.73 -18.77 -7.03
C LEU A 261 -4.51 -17.55 -7.54
N PRO A 262 -5.01 -16.63 -6.68
CA PRO A 262 -5.70 -15.44 -7.17
C PRO A 262 -4.76 -14.47 -7.95
N ILE A 263 -3.46 -14.46 -7.60
CA ILE A 263 -2.44 -13.63 -8.25
C ILE A 263 -2.11 -14.20 -9.65
N THR A 264 -1.99 -15.51 -9.79
CA THR A 264 -1.75 -16.16 -11.10
C THR A 264 -2.96 -16.00 -12.02
N PHE A 265 -4.18 -16.22 -11.49
CA PHE A 265 -5.41 -16.00 -12.25
C PHE A 265 -5.59 -14.55 -12.70
N HIS A 266 -5.08 -13.59 -11.93
CA HIS A 266 -5.05 -12.19 -12.30
C HIS A 266 -4.30 -11.94 -13.62
N LEU A 267 -3.13 -12.58 -13.83
CA LEU A 267 -2.35 -12.44 -15.08
C LEU A 267 -3.15 -12.82 -16.33
N PHE A 268 -3.99 -13.85 -16.22
CA PHE A 268 -4.87 -14.26 -17.31
C PHE A 268 -5.85 -13.14 -17.69
N LYS A 269 -6.46 -12.46 -16.69
CA LYS A 269 -7.36 -11.33 -16.95
C LYS A 269 -6.64 -10.12 -17.56
N VAL A 270 -5.41 -9.83 -17.11
CA VAL A 270 -4.57 -8.78 -17.71
C VAL A 270 -4.29 -9.08 -19.19
N ASN A 271 -4.06 -10.37 -19.52
CA ASN A 271 -3.86 -10.77 -20.92
C ASN A 271 -5.08 -10.46 -21.80
N GLN A 272 -6.27 -10.74 -21.32
CA GLN A 272 -7.53 -10.56 -22.06
C GLN A 272 -7.90 -9.09 -22.25
N ALA A 273 -7.48 -8.20 -21.35
CA ALA A 273 -7.81 -6.77 -21.41
C ALA A 273 -7.21 -6.09 -22.66
N LYS A 274 -8.08 -5.48 -23.47
CA LYS A 274 -7.73 -4.82 -24.74
C LYS A 274 -7.72 -3.29 -24.66
N SER A 275 -8.37 -2.72 -23.63
CA SER A 275 -8.52 -1.28 -23.46
C SER A 275 -8.22 -0.83 -22.01
N PRO A 276 -7.80 0.43 -21.79
CA PRO A 276 -7.54 0.97 -20.46
C PRO A 276 -8.73 0.87 -19.50
N THR A 277 -9.94 1.02 -19.97
CA THR A 277 -11.18 1.00 -19.16
C THR A 277 -11.43 -0.36 -18.48
N GLU A 278 -10.96 -1.46 -19.08
CA GLU A 278 -11.12 -2.81 -18.58
C GLU A 278 -10.25 -3.09 -17.33
N PHE A 279 -9.27 -2.24 -17.05
CA PHE A 279 -8.36 -2.42 -15.91
C PHE A 279 -8.98 -2.06 -14.54
N LYS A 280 -10.14 -1.40 -14.49
CA LYS A 280 -10.80 -1.05 -13.22
C LYS A 280 -11.13 -2.27 -12.33
N PRO A 281 -11.82 -3.33 -12.81
CA PRO A 281 -12.07 -4.53 -12.01
C PRO A 281 -10.78 -5.33 -11.75
N ILE A 282 -9.84 -5.35 -12.70
CA ILE A 282 -8.58 -6.09 -12.61
C ILE A 282 -7.70 -5.53 -11.49
N LEU A 283 -7.60 -4.20 -11.38
CA LEU A 283 -6.91 -3.51 -10.28
C LEU A 283 -7.48 -3.90 -8.90
N LYS A 284 -8.81 -3.86 -8.76
CA LYS A 284 -9.46 -4.24 -7.50
C LYS A 284 -9.17 -5.69 -7.14
N GLN A 285 -9.18 -6.58 -8.14
CA GLN A 285 -8.84 -7.98 -7.94
C GLN A 285 -7.42 -8.14 -7.40
N LEU A 286 -6.41 -7.49 -8.01
CA LEU A 286 -5.02 -7.62 -7.55
C LEU A 286 -4.85 -7.09 -6.13
N ALA A 287 -5.47 -5.94 -5.79
CA ALA A 287 -5.41 -5.40 -4.44
C ALA A 287 -5.98 -6.38 -3.39
N ILE A 288 -7.11 -7.01 -3.69
CA ILE A 288 -7.71 -8.03 -2.83
C ILE A 288 -6.85 -9.30 -2.80
N SER A 289 -6.28 -9.73 -3.94
CA SER A 289 -5.40 -10.90 -4.02
C SER A 289 -4.12 -10.71 -3.20
N THR A 290 -3.55 -9.50 -3.19
CA THR A 290 -2.38 -9.16 -2.36
C THR A 290 -2.69 -9.27 -0.88
N PHE A 291 -3.83 -8.73 -0.44
CA PHE A 291 -4.28 -8.86 0.94
C PHE A 291 -4.55 -10.33 1.32
N PHE A 292 -5.22 -11.06 0.45
CA PHE A 292 -5.49 -12.50 0.62
C PHE A 292 -4.18 -13.29 0.75
N PHE A 293 -3.20 -13.02 -0.12
CA PHE A 293 -1.87 -13.60 -0.03
C PHE A 293 -1.21 -13.30 1.32
N SER A 294 -1.29 -12.05 1.83
CA SER A 294 -0.70 -11.71 3.11
C SER A 294 -1.30 -12.50 4.28
N ILE A 295 -2.61 -12.78 4.24
CA ILE A 295 -3.29 -13.62 5.24
C ILE A 295 -2.79 -15.07 5.14
N PHE A 296 -2.74 -15.66 3.93
CA PHE A 296 -2.30 -17.05 3.76
C PHE A 296 -0.82 -17.25 4.09
N MET A 297 0.03 -16.28 3.75
CA MET A 297 1.43 -16.26 4.17
C MET A 297 1.54 -16.23 5.71
N SER A 298 0.72 -15.43 6.38
CA SER A 298 0.70 -15.37 7.85
C SER A 298 0.22 -16.68 8.49
N ILE A 299 -0.80 -17.32 7.92
CA ILE A 299 -1.25 -18.64 8.36
C ILE A 299 -0.13 -19.66 8.20
N PHE A 300 0.56 -19.66 7.04
CA PHE A 300 1.74 -20.49 6.82
C PHE A 300 2.79 -20.31 7.92
N LEU A 301 3.17 -19.07 8.22
CA LEU A 301 4.18 -18.73 9.22
C LEU A 301 3.76 -19.16 10.64
N ILE A 302 2.48 -19.04 10.99
CA ILE A 302 1.93 -19.52 12.26
C ILE A 302 2.10 -21.03 12.37
N TYR A 303 1.69 -21.78 11.34
CA TYR A 303 1.80 -23.25 11.39
C TYR A 303 3.26 -23.72 11.42
N GLU A 304 4.17 -23.06 10.67
CA GLU A 304 5.60 -23.40 10.73
C GLU A 304 6.20 -23.13 12.13
N SER A 305 5.76 -22.07 12.83
CA SER A 305 6.27 -21.79 14.19
C SER A 305 5.74 -22.76 15.27
N ILE A 306 4.61 -23.42 15.04
CA ILE A 306 3.99 -24.32 16.01
C ILE A 306 4.50 -25.76 15.83
N PHE A 307 4.80 -26.19 14.61
CA PHE A 307 5.10 -27.60 14.27
C PHE A 307 6.58 -27.86 13.99
N PHE A 308 7.42 -26.85 13.97
CA PHE A 308 8.87 -26.92 13.79
C PHE A 308 9.62 -26.04 14.76
#